data_1e788dfa6decf3f5fb239fc102119a88
#
_entry.id   1e788dfa6decf3f5fb239fc102119a88
#
_cell.length_a   1.000
_cell.length_b   1.000
_cell.length_c   1.000
_cell.angle_alpha   90.00
_cell.angle_beta   90.00
_cell.angle_gamma   90.00
#
_symmetry.space_group_name_H-M   'P 1'
#
loop_
_entity.id
_entity.type
_entity.pdbx_description
1 polymer ?
#
loop_
_entity_poly.entity_id
_entity_poly.type
_entity_poly.pdbx_seq_one_letter_code
_entity_poly.pdbx_strand_id
1 'polypeptide(L)' 'MLRLDAAGLLTPNRSAGGQRRYSRAELTLATRVRELLDENVPLIAAARIVHLERQLEAAHRRIVHLESRAAPNG' A
#
# COMPACT_ATOMS: atom_id res chain seq x y z
N MET A 1 4.75 13.18 -17.43
CA MET A 1 4.66 13.15 -15.97
C MET A 1 4.11 11.80 -15.51
N LEU A 2 4.81 11.18 -14.61
CA LEU A 2 4.37 9.91 -14.10
C LEU A 2 3.20 10.09 -13.15
N ARG A 3 2.19 9.27 -13.32
CA ARG A 3 1.04 9.28 -12.45
C ARG A 3 0.97 7.95 -11.73
N LEU A 4 0.93 8.01 -10.42
CA LEU A 4 0.83 6.81 -9.63
C LEU A 4 -0.50 6.10 -9.86
N ASP A 5 -1.55 6.85 -10.09
CA ASP A 5 -2.85 6.27 -10.37
C ASP A 5 -2.88 5.54 -11.71
N ALA A 6 -2.04 5.91 -12.67
CA ALA A 6 -1.95 5.22 -13.94
C ALA A 6 -1.41 3.80 -13.76
N ALA A 7 -0.65 3.56 -12.71
CA ALA A 7 -0.14 2.23 -12.38
C ALA A 7 -1.08 1.48 -11.44
N GLY A 8 -2.24 2.03 -11.15
CA GLY A 8 -3.21 1.39 -10.28
C GLY A 8 -2.85 1.42 -8.81
N LEU A 9 -1.95 2.32 -8.43
CA LEU A 9 -1.49 2.39 -7.06
C LEU A 9 -2.30 3.33 -6.18
N LEU A 10 -2.78 4.40 -6.77
CA LEU A 10 -3.56 5.39 -6.04
C LEU A 10 -4.87 5.67 -6.75
N THR A 11 -5.92 5.64 -6.00
CA THR A 11 -7.23 6.04 -6.49
C THR A 11 -7.74 7.12 -5.56
N PRO A 12 -7.70 8.37 -5.98
CA PRO A 12 -8.16 9.45 -5.11
C PRO A 12 -9.64 9.32 -4.82
N ASN A 13 -10.00 9.48 -3.57
CA ASN A 13 -11.40 9.52 -3.18
C ASN A 13 -11.97 10.86 -3.57
N ARG A 14 -13.03 10.81 -4.36
CA ARG A 14 -13.78 12.00 -4.69
C ARG A 14 -14.94 12.07 -3.74
N SER A 15 -14.81 12.93 -2.76
CA SER A 15 -15.91 13.15 -1.85
C SER A 15 -16.91 14.09 -2.47
N ALA A 16 -18.04 14.22 -1.84
CA ALA A 16 -19.01 15.23 -2.20
C ALA A 16 -18.30 16.59 -2.19
N GLY A 17 -18.44 17.35 -3.23
CA GLY A 17 -17.74 18.60 -3.38
C GLY A 17 -16.51 18.53 -4.25
N GLY A 18 -16.16 17.35 -4.73
CA GLY A 18 -15.09 17.18 -5.70
C GLY A 18 -13.68 17.29 -5.16
N GLN A 19 -13.52 17.33 -3.86
CA GLN A 19 -12.19 17.36 -3.28
C GLN A 19 -11.57 15.99 -3.26
N ARG A 20 -10.29 15.93 -3.60
CA ARG A 20 -9.56 14.69 -3.54
C ARG A 20 -8.85 14.59 -2.21
N ARG A 21 -9.05 13.47 -1.55
CA ARG A 21 -8.35 13.19 -0.31
C ARG A 21 -7.79 11.79 -0.39
N TYR A 22 -6.54 11.70 -0.05
CA TYR A 22 -5.90 10.40 0.05
C TYR A 22 -5.97 9.96 1.51
N SER A 23 -6.27 8.69 1.70
CA SER A 23 -6.23 8.11 3.03
C SER A 23 -4.79 8.04 3.51
N ARG A 24 -4.62 7.82 4.81
CA ARG A 24 -3.28 7.64 5.36
C ARG A 24 -2.58 6.44 4.72
N ALA A 25 -3.32 5.38 4.45
CA ALA A 25 -2.77 4.20 3.79
C ALA A 25 -2.27 4.53 2.38
N GLU A 26 -3.02 5.36 1.66
CA GLU A 26 -2.61 5.77 0.33
C GLU A 26 -1.36 6.66 0.36
N LEU A 27 -1.25 7.52 1.37
CA LEU A 27 -0.06 8.36 1.52
C LEU A 27 1.16 7.51 1.85
N THR A 28 1.00 6.50 2.69
CA THR A 28 2.08 5.57 3.01
C THR A 28 2.51 4.81 1.76
N LEU A 29 1.54 4.38 0.97
CA LEU A 29 1.81 3.70 -0.28
C LEU A 29 2.59 4.60 -1.23
N ALA A 30 2.17 5.83 -1.38
CA ALA A 30 2.84 6.79 -2.26
C ALA A 30 4.27 7.05 -1.81
N THR A 31 4.48 7.17 -0.51
CA THR A 31 5.81 7.37 0.05
C THR A 31 6.72 6.19 -0.28
N ARG A 32 6.20 4.98 -0.13
CA ARG A 32 6.99 3.79 -0.42
C ARG A 32 7.35 3.71 -1.90
N VAL A 33 6.40 4.00 -2.77
CA VAL A 33 6.66 4.03 -4.21
C VAL A 33 7.73 5.07 -4.53
N ARG A 34 7.63 6.25 -3.91
CA ARG A 34 8.61 7.30 -4.13
C ARG A 34 10.01 6.87 -3.72
N GLU A 35 10.14 6.18 -2.59
CA GLU A 35 11.41 5.66 -2.16
C GLU A 35 12.03 4.73 -3.19
N LEU A 36 11.21 3.85 -3.75
CA LEU A 36 11.69 2.92 -4.77
C LEU A 36 12.10 3.64 -6.04
N LEU A 37 11.34 4.65 -6.45
CA LEU A 37 11.71 5.45 -7.62
C LEU A 37 13.02 6.18 -7.39
N ASP A 38 13.25 6.66 -6.19
CA ASP A 38 14.51 7.31 -5.84
C ASP A 38 15.69 6.35 -5.87
N GLU A 39 15.43 5.06 -5.75
CA GLU A 39 16.44 4.01 -5.88
C GLU A 39 16.57 3.52 -7.32
N ASN A 40 16.02 4.25 -8.26
CA ASN A 40 16.07 3.92 -9.68
C ASN A 40 15.28 2.68 -10.05
N VAL A 41 14.27 2.33 -9.26
CA VAL A 41 13.37 1.23 -9.60
C VAL A 41 12.32 1.78 -10.56
N PRO A 42 12.10 1.15 -11.71
CA PRO A 42 11.06 1.59 -12.64
C PRO A 42 9.68 1.54 -12.00
N LEU A 43 8.80 2.43 -12.44
CA LEU A 43 7.48 2.56 -11.84
C LEU A 43 6.71 1.23 -11.80
N ILE A 44 6.71 0.48 -12.89
CA ILE A 44 5.98 -0.79 -12.93
C ILE A 44 6.54 -1.77 -11.92
N ALA A 45 7.87 -1.84 -11.81
CA ALA A 45 8.50 -2.69 -10.82
C ALA A 45 8.20 -2.21 -9.40
N ALA A 46 8.23 -0.90 -9.18
CA ALA A 46 7.90 -0.33 -7.88
C ALA A 46 6.47 -0.68 -7.49
N ALA A 47 5.54 -0.62 -8.45
CA ALA A 47 4.15 -0.98 -8.21
C ALA A 47 4.03 -2.44 -7.76
N ARG A 48 4.76 -3.33 -8.42
CA ARG A 48 4.72 -4.74 -8.06
C ARG A 48 5.32 -5.00 -6.69
N ILE A 49 6.43 -4.33 -6.39
CA ILE A 49 7.07 -4.47 -5.09
C ILE A 49 6.12 -4.02 -3.99
N VAL A 50 5.51 -2.87 -4.15
CA VAL A 50 4.59 -2.34 -3.14
C VAL A 50 3.38 -3.24 -2.98
N HIS A 51 2.85 -3.75 -4.09
CA HIS A 51 1.72 -4.67 -4.05
C HIS A 51 2.07 -5.92 -3.23
N LEU A 52 3.24 -6.49 -3.49
CA LEU A 52 3.70 -7.69 -2.77
C LEU A 52 3.96 -7.38 -1.31
N GLU A 53 4.53 -6.21 -1.01
CA GLU A 53 4.77 -5.80 0.37
C GLU A 53 3.44 -5.72 1.14
N ARG A 54 2.41 -5.16 0.49
CA ARG A 54 1.11 -5.04 1.15
C ARG A 54 0.46 -6.39 1.37
N GLN A 55 0.61 -7.30 0.42
CA GLN A 55 0.10 -8.65 0.60
C GLN A 55 0.84 -9.37 1.72
N LEU A 56 2.14 -9.16 1.81
CA LEU A 56 2.94 -9.75 2.86
C LEU A 56 2.52 -9.21 4.22
N GLU A 57 2.30 -7.91 4.33
CA GLU A 57 1.84 -7.32 5.58
C GLU A 57 0.47 -7.86 5.98
N ALA A 58 -0.44 -7.98 5.01
CA ALA A 58 -1.76 -8.52 5.29
C ALA A 58 -1.68 -9.97 5.75
N ALA A 59 -0.85 -10.76 5.09
CA ALA A 59 -0.64 -12.16 5.47
C ALA A 59 -0.03 -12.25 6.86
N HIS A 60 0.92 -11.38 7.16
CA HIS A 60 1.55 -11.36 8.48
C HIS A 60 0.55 -11.02 9.57
N ARG A 61 -0.29 -10.01 9.35
CA ARG A 61 -1.33 -9.67 10.32
C ARG A 61 -2.29 -10.83 10.54
N ARG A 62 -2.62 -11.53 9.45
CA ARG A 62 -3.50 -12.69 9.54
C ARG A 62 -2.86 -13.80 10.34
N ILE A 63 -1.57 -14.06 10.13
CA ILE A 63 -0.84 -15.06 10.87
C ILE A 63 -0.82 -14.71 12.36
N VAL A 64 -0.51 -13.47 12.67
CA VAL A 64 -0.48 -13.01 14.06
C VAL A 64 -1.86 -13.18 14.70
N HIS A 65 -2.91 -12.82 13.97
CA HIS A 65 -4.28 -12.94 14.45
C HIS A 65 -4.63 -14.41 14.72
N LEU A 66 -4.30 -15.30 13.78
CA LEU A 66 -4.61 -16.73 13.94
C LEU A 66 -3.80 -17.34 15.07
N GLU A 67 -2.55 -16.96 15.20
CA GLU A 67 -1.72 -17.43 16.29
C GLU A 67 -2.25 -16.96 17.64
N SER A 68 -2.72 -15.72 17.68
CA SER A 68 -3.29 -15.16 18.89
C SER A 68 -4.57 -15.91 19.30
N ARG A 69 -5.37 -16.31 18.32
CA ARG A 69 -6.59 -17.06 18.59
C ARG A 69 -6.32 -18.51 18.97
N ALA A 70 -5.28 -19.09 18.39
CA ALA A 70 -4.93 -20.48 18.66
C ALA A 70 -4.13 -20.64 19.93
N ALA A 71 -3.47 -19.57 20.39
CA ALA A 71 -2.65 -19.65 21.58
C ALA A 71 -3.51 -19.95 22.79
N PRO A 72 -3.11 -20.89 23.63
CA PRO A 72 -3.84 -21.14 24.86
C PRO A 72 -3.74 -19.92 25.75
N ASN A 73 -4.86 -19.56 26.34
CA ASN A 73 -4.87 -18.50 27.33
C ASN A 73 -4.29 -19.06 28.59
N GLY A 74 -3.03 -18.82 28.71
CA GLY A 74 -2.33 -19.28 29.91
C GLY A 74 -2.55 -18.33 31.03
#